data_fb2638655e30add4eb4ca11a88760762
#
_entry.id   fb2638655e30add4eb4ca11a88760762
#
_cell.length_a   1.000
_cell.length_b   1.000
_cell.length_c   1.000
_cell.angle_alpha   90.00
_cell.angle_beta   90.00
_cell.angle_gamma   90.00
#
_symmetry.space_group_name_H-M   'P 1'
#
loop_
_entity.id
_entity.type
_entity.pdbx_description
1 polymer ?
#
loop_
_entity_poly.entity_id
_entity_poly.type
_entity_poly.pdbx_seq_one_letter_code
_entity_poly.pdbx_strand_id
1 'polypeptide(L)'
;MAQTLEEWLNGEVKELQKLPVGDLSNTFFFRDPIRPNFIDYEHFYSPADGTILYQKFIKDPTEPVVEIKGMNYTLQDVVGDDEYNKPSLVIGIFMSFYDVHINRIPYGGMLKYKALDAIQSTNKPMLAVEKDILRKKINPANMEYLKYNERMWNSIYSPSLDYTYYLIQIADEDVNVIAPFTNSQNDIFAQNERFSLIRWGSQVDLVLPLDDRFNFELCLDDAMHVQAGIDKLVHILIKNQFQ
;
A
#
# COMPACT_ATOMS: atom_id res chain seq x y z
N MET A 1 -16.52 0.58 0.73
CA MET A 1 -16.44 1.84 -0.04
C MET A 1 -15.62 2.82 0.76
N ALA A 2 -14.81 3.60 0.08
CA ALA A 2 -13.96 4.61 0.71
C ALA A 2 -14.78 5.53 1.62
N GLN A 3 -14.22 5.84 2.77
CA GLN A 3 -14.82 6.67 3.81
C GLN A 3 -13.86 7.78 4.20
N THR A 4 -14.38 8.89 4.66
CA THR A 4 -13.51 9.85 5.36
C THR A 4 -12.96 9.19 6.63
N LEU A 5 -11.79 9.64 7.08
CA LEU A 5 -11.22 9.15 8.33
C LEU A 5 -12.19 9.34 9.52
N GLU A 6 -12.98 10.41 9.48
CA GLU A 6 -13.99 10.67 10.51
C GLU A 6 -15.14 9.64 10.52
N GLU A 7 -15.67 9.29 9.35
CA GLU A 7 -16.72 8.28 9.20
C GLU A 7 -16.25 6.92 9.67
N TRP A 8 -15.05 6.51 9.23
CA TRP A 8 -14.44 5.25 9.63
C TRP A 8 -14.21 5.16 11.14
N LEU A 9 -13.63 6.20 11.77
CA LEU A 9 -13.39 6.24 13.22
C LEU A 9 -14.69 6.21 14.03
N ASN A 10 -15.71 6.94 13.60
CA ASN A 10 -17.00 6.98 14.28
C ASN A 10 -17.88 5.74 14.03
N GLY A 11 -17.64 5.03 12.94
CA GLY A 11 -18.30 3.79 12.55
C GLY A 11 -17.55 2.55 13.06
N GLU A 12 -16.70 1.99 12.20
CA GLU A 12 -16.06 0.70 12.45
C GLU A 12 -15.14 0.70 13.67
N VAL A 13 -14.24 1.67 13.80
CA VAL A 13 -13.25 1.70 14.88
C VAL A 13 -13.95 1.79 16.24
N LYS A 14 -14.97 2.64 16.37
CA LYS A 14 -15.72 2.81 17.61
C LYS A 14 -16.40 1.51 18.07
N GLU A 15 -16.88 0.69 17.15
CA GLU A 15 -17.47 -0.61 17.50
C GLU A 15 -16.38 -1.63 17.86
N LEU A 16 -15.26 -1.62 17.14
CA LEU A 16 -14.15 -2.55 17.36
C LEU A 16 -13.39 -2.27 18.67
N GLN A 17 -13.31 -1.02 19.09
CA GLN A 17 -12.72 -0.65 20.40
C GLN A 17 -13.44 -1.24 21.60
N LYS A 18 -14.65 -1.76 21.42
CA LYS A 18 -15.39 -2.48 22.46
C LYS A 18 -14.94 -3.93 22.64
N LEU A 19 -14.21 -4.47 21.65
CA LEU A 19 -13.70 -5.83 21.71
C LEU A 19 -12.50 -5.93 22.66
N PRO A 20 -12.34 -7.07 23.37
CA PRO A 20 -11.11 -7.34 24.09
C PRO A 20 -9.88 -7.31 23.16
N VAL A 21 -8.77 -6.77 23.64
CA VAL A 21 -7.52 -6.69 22.85
C VAL A 21 -7.09 -8.06 22.33
N GLY A 22 -7.27 -9.12 23.13
CA GLY A 22 -6.97 -10.49 22.71
C GLY A 22 -7.80 -10.97 21.52
N ASP A 23 -9.07 -10.57 21.43
CA ASP A 23 -9.94 -10.92 20.31
C ASP A 23 -9.56 -10.13 19.05
N LEU A 24 -9.18 -8.86 19.20
CA LEU A 24 -8.66 -8.04 18.10
C LEU A 24 -7.39 -8.66 17.53
N SER A 25 -6.41 -8.98 18.38
CA SER A 25 -5.09 -9.43 17.93
C SER A 25 -5.06 -10.87 17.41
N ASN A 26 -5.89 -11.77 17.96
CA ASN A 26 -5.81 -13.21 17.65
C ASN A 26 -6.82 -13.69 16.61
N THR A 27 -7.91 -12.97 16.40
CA THR A 27 -8.98 -13.40 15.50
C THR A 27 -9.34 -12.32 14.48
N PHE A 28 -9.74 -11.14 14.96
CA PHE A 28 -10.24 -10.07 14.10
C PHE A 28 -9.18 -9.56 13.11
N PHE A 29 -7.95 -9.41 13.55
CA PHE A 29 -6.82 -8.98 12.74
C PHE A 29 -6.59 -9.88 11.51
N PHE A 30 -6.77 -11.20 11.67
CA PHE A 30 -6.55 -12.19 10.59
C PHE A 30 -7.81 -12.49 9.79
N ARG A 31 -8.86 -11.70 9.92
CA ARG A 31 -10.10 -11.93 9.16
C ARG A 31 -9.86 -11.78 7.65
N ASP A 32 -10.59 -12.56 6.90
CA ASP A 32 -10.58 -12.54 5.44
C ASP A 32 -12.00 -12.38 4.91
N PRO A 33 -12.51 -11.15 4.84
CA PRO A 33 -13.85 -10.90 4.34
C PRO A 33 -13.95 -11.24 2.85
N ILE A 34 -15.12 -11.75 2.46
CA ILE A 34 -15.40 -11.97 1.04
C ILE A 34 -15.38 -10.63 0.33
N ARG A 35 -14.59 -10.54 -0.74
CA ARG A 35 -14.49 -9.37 -1.62
C ARG A 35 -15.03 -9.73 -3.00
N PRO A 36 -15.60 -8.77 -3.74
CA PRO A 36 -16.04 -8.99 -5.11
C PRO A 36 -14.90 -9.49 -5.99
N ASN A 37 -15.20 -10.46 -6.86
CA ASN A 37 -14.27 -10.90 -7.89
C ASN A 37 -14.77 -10.37 -9.24
N PHE A 38 -14.02 -9.46 -9.82
CA PHE A 38 -14.32 -8.83 -11.11
C PHE A 38 -13.02 -8.39 -11.79
N ILE A 39 -13.13 -8.06 -13.07
CA ILE A 39 -12.04 -7.47 -13.84
C ILE A 39 -12.47 -6.08 -14.28
N ASP A 40 -11.67 -5.08 -13.93
CA ASP A 40 -11.83 -3.69 -14.35
C ASP A 40 -10.51 -3.24 -15.00
N TYR A 41 -10.54 -3.06 -16.31
CA TYR A 41 -9.35 -2.66 -17.08
C TYR A 41 -9.02 -1.16 -17.01
N GLU A 42 -9.89 -0.38 -16.39
CA GLU A 42 -9.75 1.08 -16.33
C GLU A 42 -9.19 1.58 -15.00
N HIS A 43 -9.07 0.70 -13.97
CA HIS A 43 -8.67 1.16 -12.65
C HIS A 43 -7.67 0.25 -11.95
N PHE A 44 -6.74 0.87 -11.19
CA PHE A 44 -6.03 0.21 -10.10
C PHE A 44 -6.88 0.32 -8.82
N TYR A 45 -7.12 -0.82 -8.18
CA TYR A 45 -7.84 -0.90 -6.91
C TYR A 45 -6.89 -0.86 -5.72
N SER A 46 -7.42 -0.55 -4.54
CA SER A 46 -6.62 -0.58 -3.32
C SER A 46 -6.02 -1.97 -3.07
N PRO A 47 -4.69 -2.07 -2.84
CA PRO A 47 -4.05 -3.33 -2.46
C PRO A 47 -4.25 -3.71 -0.99
N ALA A 48 -4.68 -2.77 -0.16
CA ALA A 48 -4.78 -2.91 1.29
C ALA A 48 -6.02 -2.21 1.83
N ASP A 49 -6.55 -2.69 2.96
CA ASP A 49 -7.43 -1.89 3.80
C ASP A 49 -6.54 -0.92 4.58
N GLY A 50 -6.97 0.32 4.73
CA GLY A 50 -6.19 1.30 5.51
C GLY A 50 -6.43 2.75 5.13
N THR A 51 -5.66 3.63 5.74
CA THR A 51 -5.74 5.08 5.51
C THR A 51 -4.69 5.53 4.49
N ILE A 52 -5.10 6.25 3.47
CA ILE A 52 -4.19 6.88 2.50
C ILE A 52 -3.40 7.98 3.23
N LEU A 53 -2.10 7.78 3.40
CA LEU A 53 -1.21 8.75 4.05
C LEU A 53 -0.70 9.81 3.09
N TYR A 54 -0.48 9.44 1.86
CA TYR A 54 0.00 10.31 0.78
C TYR A 54 -0.29 9.75 -0.59
N GLN A 55 -0.47 10.65 -1.56
CA GLN A 55 -0.56 10.38 -2.98
C GLN A 55 0.24 11.45 -3.72
N LYS A 56 1.30 11.05 -4.42
CA LYS A 56 2.19 12.02 -5.06
C LYS A 56 2.65 11.60 -6.45
N PHE A 57 2.57 12.52 -7.39
CA PHE A 57 3.25 12.43 -8.67
C PHE A 57 4.67 12.98 -8.54
N ILE A 58 5.66 12.10 -8.52
CA ILE A 58 7.08 12.44 -8.43
C ILE A 58 7.67 12.41 -9.83
N LYS A 59 8.11 13.57 -10.30
CA LYS A 59 8.70 13.71 -11.64
C LYS A 59 10.21 13.50 -11.64
N ASP A 60 10.88 13.92 -10.59
CA ASP A 60 12.29 13.66 -10.35
C ASP A 60 12.43 12.63 -9.23
N PRO A 61 12.95 11.42 -9.47
CA PRO A 61 13.10 10.37 -8.47
C PRO A 61 13.90 10.76 -7.23
N THR A 62 14.66 11.85 -7.27
CA THR A 62 15.41 12.39 -6.12
C THR A 62 14.58 13.32 -5.24
N GLU A 63 13.39 13.76 -5.71
CA GLU A 63 12.48 14.55 -4.90
C GLU A 63 11.86 13.68 -3.77
N PRO A 64 11.59 14.28 -2.60
CA PRO A 64 11.01 13.54 -1.50
C PRO A 64 9.54 13.16 -1.77
N VAL A 65 9.22 11.88 -1.65
CA VAL A 65 7.85 11.40 -1.48
C VAL A 65 7.32 11.89 -0.14
N VAL A 66 8.14 11.74 0.91
CA VAL A 66 7.86 12.23 2.27
C VAL A 66 9.13 12.82 2.87
N GLU A 67 9.02 13.96 3.55
CA GLU A 67 10.08 14.51 4.40
C GLU A 67 9.85 14.07 5.85
N ILE A 68 10.82 13.35 6.43
CA ILE A 68 10.74 12.74 7.75
C ILE A 68 11.82 13.36 8.63
N LYS A 69 11.49 14.33 9.49
CA LYS A 69 12.44 14.99 10.41
C LYS A 69 13.71 15.50 9.71
N GLY A 70 13.54 16.10 8.53
CA GLY A 70 14.65 16.61 7.71
C GLY A 70 15.38 15.54 6.88
N MET A 71 14.92 14.29 6.89
CA MET A 71 15.38 13.24 5.98
C MET A 71 14.39 13.09 4.82
N ASN A 72 14.91 12.99 3.61
CA ASN A 72 14.09 12.72 2.44
C ASN A 72 13.84 11.21 2.29
N TYR A 73 12.58 10.83 2.09
CA TYR A 73 12.18 9.52 1.63
C TYR A 73 11.81 9.63 0.15
N THR A 74 12.70 9.15 -0.72
CA THR A 74 12.63 9.32 -2.17
C THR A 74 12.02 8.10 -2.85
N LEU A 75 11.81 8.15 -4.18
CA LEU A 75 11.39 6.97 -4.95
C LEU A 75 12.39 5.81 -4.86
N GLN A 76 13.68 6.11 -4.82
CA GLN A 76 14.73 5.12 -4.63
C GLN A 76 14.60 4.41 -3.29
N ASP A 77 14.32 5.16 -2.22
CA ASP A 77 14.03 4.59 -0.90
C ASP A 77 12.76 3.72 -0.92
N VAL A 78 11.68 4.19 -1.58
CA VAL A 78 10.42 3.44 -1.71
C VAL A 78 10.65 2.10 -2.37
N VAL A 79 11.28 2.12 -3.55
CA VAL A 79 11.51 0.93 -4.37
C VAL A 79 12.63 0.05 -3.81
N GLY A 80 13.54 0.62 -2.98
CA GLY A 80 14.70 -0.07 -2.46
C GLY A 80 15.75 -0.35 -3.53
N ASP A 81 15.91 0.59 -4.48
CA ASP A 81 16.83 0.52 -5.60
C ASP A 81 17.41 1.92 -5.87
N ASP A 82 18.68 2.11 -5.56
CA ASP A 82 19.38 3.40 -5.72
C ASP A 82 19.50 3.83 -7.20
N GLU A 83 19.34 2.90 -8.14
CA GLU A 83 19.37 3.17 -9.58
C GLU A 83 17.97 3.48 -10.15
N TYR A 84 16.92 3.40 -9.32
CA TYR A 84 15.56 3.69 -9.78
C TYR A 84 15.45 5.15 -10.22
N ASN A 85 15.13 5.35 -11.50
CA ASN A 85 15.13 6.67 -12.14
C ASN A 85 13.83 7.00 -12.89
N LYS A 86 12.75 6.25 -12.64
CA LYS A 86 11.46 6.45 -13.33
C LYS A 86 10.58 7.42 -12.55
N PRO A 87 10.11 8.53 -13.17
CA PRO A 87 9.02 9.30 -12.62
C PRO A 87 7.84 8.39 -12.28
N SER A 88 7.20 8.60 -11.13
CA SER A 88 6.14 7.67 -10.68
C SER A 88 5.06 8.39 -9.88
N LEU A 89 3.83 7.84 -9.93
CA LEU A 89 2.82 8.07 -8.93
C LEU A 89 3.03 7.10 -7.78
N VAL A 90 3.06 7.62 -6.55
CA VAL A 90 3.17 6.82 -5.32
C VAL A 90 1.97 7.06 -4.44
N ILE A 91 1.36 5.99 -3.94
CA ILE A 91 0.25 6.03 -2.99
C ILE A 91 0.61 5.16 -1.79
N GLY A 92 0.71 5.77 -0.60
CA GLY A 92 1.01 5.07 0.65
C GLY A 92 -0.25 4.83 1.47
N ILE A 93 -0.52 3.57 1.84
CA ILE A 93 -1.69 3.14 2.60
C ILE A 93 -1.24 2.48 3.90
N PHE A 94 -1.57 3.10 5.01
CA PHE A 94 -1.28 2.59 6.36
C PHE A 94 -2.40 1.69 6.84
N MET A 95 -2.04 0.50 7.27
CA MET A 95 -2.94 -0.52 7.79
C MET A 95 -2.89 -0.53 9.32
N SER A 96 -3.98 -0.13 9.93
CA SER A 96 -4.13 -0.07 11.39
C SER A 96 -4.50 -1.43 11.99
N PHE A 97 -4.53 -1.55 13.31
CA PHE A 97 -5.02 -2.75 14.00
C PHE A 97 -6.49 -3.10 13.73
N TYR A 98 -7.25 -2.16 13.17
CA TYR A 98 -8.66 -2.35 12.84
C TYR A 98 -8.88 -2.81 11.40
N ASP A 99 -7.82 -2.84 10.59
CA ASP A 99 -7.88 -3.16 9.16
C ASP A 99 -7.74 -4.65 8.86
N VAL A 100 -8.10 -5.05 7.64
CA VAL A 100 -7.78 -6.39 7.11
C VAL A 100 -6.35 -6.37 6.59
N HIS A 101 -5.53 -7.30 7.07
CA HIS A 101 -4.10 -7.36 6.73
C HIS A 101 -3.77 -8.30 5.54
N ILE A 102 -4.79 -8.76 4.82
CA ILE A 102 -4.63 -9.50 3.56
C ILE A 102 -4.54 -8.51 2.41
N ASN A 103 -3.43 -8.53 1.72
CA ASN A 103 -3.20 -7.67 0.57
C ASN A 103 -3.68 -8.34 -0.74
N ARG A 104 -4.15 -7.51 -1.66
CA ARG A 104 -4.73 -7.92 -2.94
C ARG A 104 -4.05 -7.24 -4.12
N ILE A 105 -4.08 -7.90 -5.27
CA ILE A 105 -3.50 -7.38 -6.52
C ILE A 105 -4.37 -6.23 -7.06
N PRO A 106 -3.84 -5.01 -7.20
CA PRO A 106 -4.59 -3.84 -7.70
C PRO A 106 -5.05 -3.98 -9.15
N TYR A 107 -4.24 -4.65 -9.97
CA TYR A 107 -4.46 -4.88 -11.39
C TYR A 107 -3.79 -6.20 -11.80
N GLY A 108 -4.49 -7.07 -12.53
CA GLY A 108 -4.02 -8.43 -12.81
C GLY A 108 -2.69 -8.50 -13.55
N GLY A 109 -1.85 -9.46 -13.18
CA GLY A 109 -0.54 -9.62 -13.79
C GLY A 109 0.32 -10.73 -13.19
N MET A 110 1.56 -10.82 -13.65
CA MET A 110 2.57 -11.77 -13.17
C MET A 110 3.38 -11.14 -12.04
N LEU A 111 3.39 -11.80 -10.89
CA LEU A 111 4.08 -11.36 -9.68
C LEU A 111 5.50 -11.93 -9.58
N LYS A 112 6.45 -11.02 -9.34
CA LYS A 112 7.78 -11.35 -8.79
C LYS A 112 7.93 -10.63 -7.46
N TYR A 113 8.51 -11.28 -6.46
CA TYR A 113 8.76 -10.64 -5.18
C TYR A 113 10.17 -10.89 -4.67
N LYS A 114 10.65 -9.98 -3.83
CA LYS A 114 11.96 -10.02 -3.18
C LYS A 114 11.84 -9.42 -1.79
N ALA A 115 12.30 -10.15 -0.77
CA ALA A 115 12.45 -9.60 0.56
C ALA A 115 13.64 -8.61 0.59
N LEU A 116 13.45 -7.49 1.26
CA LEU A 116 14.48 -6.50 1.54
C LEU A 116 14.58 -6.40 3.07
N ASP A 117 15.75 -6.76 3.59
CA ASP A 117 16.02 -6.74 5.02
C ASP A 117 15.92 -5.32 5.59
N ALA A 118 15.66 -5.23 6.89
CA ALA A 118 15.73 -3.98 7.61
C ALA A 118 17.15 -3.38 7.52
N ILE A 119 17.24 -2.06 7.32
CA ILE A 119 18.52 -1.35 7.21
C ILE A 119 19.26 -1.35 8.56
N GLN A 120 18.52 -1.41 9.65
CA GLN A 120 19.05 -1.53 11.01
C GLN A 120 18.73 -2.92 11.57
N SER A 121 19.37 -3.27 12.69
CA SER A 121 19.16 -4.56 13.37
C SER A 121 17.73 -4.78 13.88
N THR A 122 16.90 -3.72 13.93
CA THR A 122 15.50 -3.78 14.39
C THR A 122 14.65 -2.84 13.57
N ASN A 123 13.42 -3.26 13.30
CA ASN A 123 12.39 -2.39 12.72
C ASN A 123 12.01 -1.27 13.71
N LYS A 124 11.49 -0.17 13.16
CA LYS A 124 10.91 0.95 13.93
C LYS A 124 9.43 0.73 14.14
N PRO A 125 8.88 0.98 15.35
CA PRO A 125 7.46 0.79 15.61
C PRO A 125 6.60 1.83 14.88
N MET A 126 5.44 1.40 14.39
CA MET A 126 4.45 2.24 13.71
C MET A 126 3.37 2.80 14.64
N LEU A 127 3.40 2.47 15.93
CA LEU A 127 2.38 2.87 16.93
C LEU A 127 2.12 4.38 17.01
N ALA A 128 3.12 5.21 16.69
CA ALA A 128 2.95 6.67 16.69
C ALA A 128 2.03 7.12 15.56
N VAL A 129 2.14 6.52 14.37
CA VAL A 129 1.26 6.79 13.22
C VAL A 129 -0.14 6.30 13.50
N GLU A 130 -0.31 5.10 14.07
CA GLU A 130 -1.59 4.58 14.53
C GLU A 130 -2.31 5.59 15.44
N LYS A 131 -1.61 6.11 16.46
CA LYS A 131 -2.16 7.11 17.39
C LYS A 131 -2.52 8.42 16.70
N ASP A 132 -1.75 8.85 15.71
CA ASP A 132 -2.05 10.06 14.94
C ASP A 132 -3.33 9.88 14.10
N ILE A 133 -3.47 8.76 13.41
CA ILE A 133 -4.67 8.42 12.63
C ILE A 133 -5.92 8.40 13.52
N LEU A 134 -5.84 7.77 14.69
CA LEU A 134 -6.95 7.76 15.66
C LEU A 134 -7.32 9.17 16.18
N ARG A 135 -6.42 10.14 16.03
CA ARG A 135 -6.65 11.57 16.32
C ARG A 135 -6.97 12.40 15.08
N LYS A 136 -7.26 11.75 13.95
CA LYS A 136 -7.52 12.38 12.65
C LYS A 136 -6.34 13.24 12.16
N LYS A 137 -5.11 12.76 12.35
CA LYS A 137 -3.89 13.45 11.93
C LYS A 137 -3.02 12.53 11.08
N ILE A 138 -2.32 13.12 10.13
CA ILE A 138 -1.23 12.48 9.40
C ILE A 138 0.01 13.30 9.72
N ASN A 139 1.01 12.66 10.37
CA ASN A 139 2.22 13.33 10.81
C ASN A 139 3.46 12.64 10.22
N PRO A 140 4.05 13.20 9.17
CA PRO A 140 5.23 12.61 8.53
C PRO A 140 6.41 12.39 9.47
N ALA A 141 6.55 13.20 10.53
CA ALA A 141 7.64 13.04 11.49
C ALA A 141 7.63 11.69 12.23
N ASN A 142 6.51 10.97 12.23
CA ASN A 142 6.39 9.64 12.85
C ASN A 142 6.60 8.48 11.85
N MET A 143 6.93 8.77 10.58
CA MET A 143 7.06 7.77 9.51
C MET A 143 8.51 7.28 9.31
N GLU A 144 9.36 7.28 10.34
CA GLU A 144 10.77 6.82 10.22
C GLU A 144 10.88 5.36 9.74
N TYR A 145 9.89 4.52 10.04
CA TYR A 145 9.83 3.13 9.59
C TYR A 145 9.93 3.01 8.05
N LEU A 146 9.47 4.00 7.30
CA LEU A 146 9.58 4.02 5.84
C LEU A 146 11.03 3.86 5.35
N LYS A 147 12.00 4.38 6.10
CA LYS A 147 13.42 4.30 5.71
C LYS A 147 14.11 3.04 6.21
N TYR A 148 13.68 2.45 7.31
CA TYR A 148 14.50 1.49 8.05
C TYR A 148 13.94 0.08 8.10
N ASN A 149 12.61 -0.09 8.01
CA ASN A 149 11.97 -1.37 8.27
C ASN A 149 12.14 -2.36 7.11
N GLU A 150 12.05 -3.63 7.49
CA GLU A 150 11.91 -4.75 6.57
C GLU A 150 10.75 -4.51 5.61
N ARG A 151 10.95 -4.87 4.36
CA ARG A 151 9.93 -4.72 3.33
C ARG A 151 9.96 -5.87 2.33
N MET A 152 8.82 -6.07 1.67
CA MET A 152 8.69 -6.95 0.51
C MET A 152 8.47 -6.09 -0.73
N TRP A 153 9.39 -6.18 -1.67
CA TRP A 153 9.27 -5.61 -3.00
C TRP A 153 8.51 -6.59 -3.89
N ASN A 154 7.41 -6.14 -4.46
CA ASN A 154 6.60 -6.91 -5.38
C ASN A 154 6.52 -6.16 -6.70
N SER A 155 6.95 -6.80 -7.79
CA SER A 155 6.84 -6.31 -9.15
C SER A 155 5.75 -7.09 -9.88
N ILE A 156 4.79 -6.38 -10.42
CA ILE A 156 3.68 -7.00 -11.15
C ILE A 156 3.71 -6.51 -12.60
N TYR A 157 3.95 -7.44 -13.52
CA TYR A 157 3.83 -7.17 -14.96
C TYR A 157 2.43 -7.52 -15.44
N SER A 158 1.70 -6.54 -15.92
CA SER A 158 0.38 -6.72 -16.53
C SER A 158 0.50 -6.88 -18.04
N PRO A 159 0.23 -8.06 -18.60
CA PRO A 159 0.26 -8.26 -20.06
C PRO A 159 -0.78 -7.44 -20.81
N SER A 160 -1.93 -7.15 -20.20
CA SER A 160 -3.02 -6.40 -20.84
C SER A 160 -2.68 -4.92 -21.06
N LEU A 161 -1.79 -4.36 -20.22
CA LEU A 161 -1.29 -2.98 -20.34
C LEU A 161 0.13 -2.93 -20.93
N ASP A 162 0.79 -4.08 -21.06
CA ASP A 162 2.25 -4.16 -21.31
C ASP A 162 3.01 -3.22 -20.35
N TYR A 163 2.71 -3.34 -19.05
CA TYR A 163 3.14 -2.38 -18.05
C TYR A 163 3.51 -3.07 -16.73
N THR A 164 4.57 -2.57 -16.10
CA THR A 164 5.03 -3.05 -14.80
C THR A 164 4.81 -1.99 -13.73
N TYR A 165 4.18 -2.38 -12.62
CA TYR A 165 4.01 -1.56 -11.43
C TYR A 165 4.51 -2.30 -10.20
N TYR A 166 4.59 -1.61 -9.06
CA TYR A 166 5.16 -2.17 -7.85
C TYR A 166 4.25 -1.99 -6.64
N LEU A 167 4.31 -2.98 -5.74
CA LEU A 167 3.76 -2.90 -4.38
C LEU A 167 4.90 -3.11 -3.40
N ILE A 168 5.08 -2.15 -2.50
CA ILE A 168 6.07 -2.23 -1.45
C ILE A 168 5.33 -2.43 -0.14
N GLN A 169 5.44 -3.62 0.42
CA GLN A 169 4.89 -3.94 1.74
C GLN A 169 5.96 -3.63 2.78
N ILE A 170 5.60 -2.91 3.84
CA ILE A 170 6.50 -2.47 4.90
C ILE A 170 6.01 -3.03 6.22
N ALA A 171 6.88 -3.76 6.92
CA ALA A 171 6.60 -4.38 8.20
C ALA A 171 6.67 -3.37 9.36
N ASP A 172 5.91 -3.63 10.44
CA ASP A 172 6.04 -2.93 11.72
C ASP A 172 7.28 -3.43 12.50
N GLU A 173 7.27 -3.31 13.81
CA GLU A 173 8.36 -3.60 14.72
C GLU A 173 8.89 -5.05 14.60
N ASP A 174 8.03 -6.02 14.38
CA ASP A 174 8.39 -7.43 14.22
C ASP A 174 9.03 -7.71 12.84
N VAL A 175 9.92 -8.71 12.80
CA VAL A 175 10.57 -9.18 11.57
C VAL A 175 9.91 -10.47 11.05
N ASN A 176 10.09 -10.75 9.75
CA ASN A 176 9.53 -11.93 9.06
C ASN A 176 7.99 -12.02 9.17
N VAL A 177 7.34 -10.89 9.14
CA VAL A 177 5.88 -10.79 9.29
C VAL A 177 5.14 -10.65 7.95
N ILE A 178 5.84 -10.40 6.85
CA ILE A 178 5.28 -10.35 5.50
C ILE A 178 5.28 -11.76 4.92
N ALA A 179 4.10 -12.31 4.70
CA ALA A 179 3.91 -13.69 4.26
C ALA A 179 3.24 -13.76 2.88
N PRO A 180 4.01 -13.99 1.78
CA PRO A 180 3.43 -14.28 0.48
C PRO A 180 2.61 -15.57 0.52
N PHE A 181 1.52 -15.63 -0.25
CA PHE A 181 0.71 -16.83 -0.39
C PHE A 181 1.22 -17.81 -1.46
N THR A 182 2.23 -17.42 -2.21
CA THR A 182 2.93 -18.26 -3.16
C THR A 182 4.41 -18.36 -2.83
N ASN A 183 5.02 -19.50 -3.13
CA ASN A 183 6.48 -19.70 -3.06
C ASN A 183 7.15 -19.62 -4.44
N SER A 184 6.36 -19.33 -5.48
CA SER A 184 6.81 -19.28 -6.87
C SER A 184 6.99 -17.85 -7.34
N GLN A 185 7.94 -17.65 -8.24
CA GLN A 185 8.11 -16.40 -8.98
C GLN A 185 7.36 -16.49 -10.32
N ASN A 186 6.83 -15.40 -10.79
CA ASN A 186 6.05 -15.27 -12.01
C ASN A 186 4.68 -15.96 -11.98
N ASP A 187 4.12 -16.21 -10.80
CA ASP A 187 2.74 -16.65 -10.70
C ASP A 187 1.79 -15.57 -11.23
N ILE A 188 0.73 -15.99 -11.90
CA ILE A 188 -0.29 -15.13 -12.48
C ILE A 188 -1.40 -14.94 -11.46
N PHE A 189 -1.70 -13.68 -11.17
CA PHE A 189 -2.79 -13.28 -10.28
C PHE A 189 -3.84 -12.47 -11.04
N ALA A 190 -5.10 -12.77 -10.76
CA ALA A 190 -6.20 -11.94 -11.21
C ALA A 190 -6.26 -10.63 -10.41
N GLN A 191 -6.95 -9.62 -10.97
CA GLN A 191 -7.27 -8.40 -10.21
C GLN A 191 -8.08 -8.75 -8.97
N ASN A 192 -7.76 -8.11 -7.85
CA ASN A 192 -8.35 -8.32 -6.52
C ASN A 192 -8.05 -9.68 -5.88
N GLU A 193 -7.23 -10.51 -6.50
CA GLU A 193 -6.78 -11.76 -5.90
C GLU A 193 -5.85 -11.51 -4.71
N ARG A 194 -5.99 -12.31 -3.66
CA ARG A 194 -5.14 -12.28 -2.47
C ARG A 194 -3.74 -12.78 -2.82
N PHE A 195 -2.70 -12.05 -2.45
CA PHE A 195 -1.32 -12.48 -2.75
C PHE A 195 -0.41 -12.55 -1.53
N SER A 196 -0.75 -11.85 -0.45
CA SER A 196 0.10 -11.78 0.75
C SER A 196 -0.70 -11.37 1.98
N LEU A 197 -0.12 -11.61 3.15
CA LEU A 197 -0.56 -11.13 4.45
C LEU A 197 0.61 -10.41 5.14
N ILE A 198 0.35 -9.28 5.80
CA ILE A 198 1.30 -8.67 6.72
C ILE A 198 0.73 -8.82 8.13
N ARG A 199 1.54 -9.35 9.07
CA ARG A 199 1.15 -9.44 10.48
C ARG A 199 1.45 -8.13 11.18
N TRP A 200 0.56 -7.70 12.07
CA TRP A 200 0.64 -6.47 12.86
C TRP A 200 0.52 -5.19 12.01
N GLY A 201 0.75 -4.02 12.60
CA GLY A 201 0.74 -2.74 11.90
C GLY A 201 1.62 -2.77 10.65
N SER A 202 1.24 -2.07 9.61
CA SER A 202 1.94 -2.16 8.34
C SER A 202 1.57 -1.03 7.37
N GLN A 203 2.32 -0.95 6.30
CA GLN A 203 2.02 -0.05 5.19
C GLN A 203 2.22 -0.77 3.86
N VAL A 204 1.43 -0.39 2.87
CA VAL A 204 1.63 -0.78 1.47
C VAL A 204 1.71 0.46 0.61
N ASP A 205 2.81 0.59 -0.14
CA ASP A 205 2.96 1.63 -1.15
C ASP A 205 2.68 1.04 -2.54
N LEU A 206 1.73 1.63 -3.27
CA LEU A 206 1.52 1.39 -4.69
C LEU A 206 2.37 2.37 -5.48
N VAL A 207 3.24 1.87 -6.36
CA VAL A 207 4.12 2.67 -7.22
C VAL A 207 3.79 2.41 -8.68
N LEU A 208 3.33 3.44 -9.37
CA LEU A 208 2.99 3.42 -10.79
C LEU A 208 3.99 4.28 -11.58
N PRO A 209 4.99 3.69 -12.26
CA PRO A 209 5.89 4.44 -13.16
C PRO A 209 5.09 5.22 -14.19
N LEU A 210 5.38 6.50 -14.38
CA LEU A 210 4.71 7.31 -15.40
C LEU A 210 5.12 6.83 -16.79
N ASP A 211 4.13 6.66 -17.65
CA ASP A 211 4.30 6.16 -19.01
C ASP A 211 3.50 7.07 -19.97
N ASP A 212 4.11 7.46 -21.07
CA ASP A 212 3.47 8.37 -22.02
C ASP A 212 2.21 7.82 -22.67
N ARG A 213 2.00 6.50 -22.60
CA ARG A 213 0.78 5.83 -23.11
C ARG A 213 -0.44 6.06 -22.23
N PHE A 214 -0.24 6.44 -20.95
CA PHE A 214 -1.29 6.56 -19.97
C PHE A 214 -1.37 7.95 -19.36
N ASN A 215 -2.57 8.32 -18.91
CA ASN A 215 -2.77 9.36 -17.93
C ASN A 215 -3.39 8.72 -16.69
N PHE A 216 -2.80 8.94 -15.53
CA PHE A 216 -3.31 8.44 -14.26
C PHE A 216 -4.05 9.55 -13.53
N GLU A 217 -5.30 9.28 -13.17
CA GLU A 217 -6.13 10.19 -12.38
C GLU A 217 -6.44 9.57 -11.02
N LEU A 218 -6.19 10.31 -9.95
CA LEU A 218 -6.54 9.88 -8.59
C LEU A 218 -8.06 9.86 -8.42
N CYS A 219 -8.59 8.76 -7.88
CA CYS A 219 -10.02 8.60 -7.62
C CYS A 219 -10.43 9.12 -6.24
N LEU A 220 -9.49 9.29 -5.33
CA LEU A 220 -9.72 9.61 -3.92
C LEU A 220 -8.72 10.69 -3.45
N ASP A 221 -9.06 11.34 -2.34
CA ASP A 221 -8.19 12.29 -1.66
C ASP A 221 -7.30 11.60 -0.59
N ASP A 222 -6.26 12.31 -0.13
CA ASP A 222 -5.49 11.90 1.05
C ASP A 222 -6.39 11.82 2.29
N ALA A 223 -5.98 11.05 3.29
CA ALA A 223 -6.70 10.79 4.52
C ALA A 223 -8.05 10.08 4.37
N MET A 224 -8.37 9.52 3.19
CA MET A 224 -9.48 8.59 3.04
C MET A 224 -9.08 7.21 3.55
N HIS A 225 -10.02 6.52 4.22
CA HIS A 225 -9.92 5.11 4.54
C HIS A 225 -10.47 4.28 3.39
N VAL A 226 -9.70 3.29 2.94
CA VAL A 226 -10.00 2.44 1.78
C VAL A 226 -10.00 0.96 2.13
N GLN A 227 -10.60 0.15 1.27
CA GLN A 227 -10.69 -1.30 1.40
C GLN A 227 -10.10 -2.01 0.18
N ALA A 228 -9.23 -2.97 0.42
CA ALA A 228 -8.57 -3.78 -0.60
C ALA A 228 -9.56 -4.46 -1.55
N GLY A 229 -9.35 -4.30 -2.84
CA GLY A 229 -10.20 -4.90 -3.87
C GLY A 229 -11.63 -4.36 -3.96
N ILE A 230 -11.95 -3.29 -3.23
CA ILE A 230 -13.25 -2.60 -3.26
C ILE A 230 -13.11 -1.20 -3.84
N ASP A 231 -12.13 -0.43 -3.31
CA ASP A 231 -12.03 0.98 -3.64
C ASP A 231 -11.03 1.23 -4.76
N LYS A 232 -11.45 2.05 -5.73
CA LYS A 232 -10.63 2.48 -6.86
C LYS A 232 -9.68 3.56 -6.39
N LEU A 233 -8.39 3.40 -6.67
CA LEU A 233 -7.37 4.39 -6.33
C LEU A 233 -7.00 5.25 -7.53
N VAL A 234 -6.82 4.63 -8.70
CA VAL A 234 -6.31 5.32 -9.87
C VAL A 234 -7.09 4.88 -11.12
N HIS A 235 -7.61 5.86 -11.85
CA HIS A 235 -8.19 5.67 -13.16
C HIS A 235 -7.09 5.73 -14.24
N ILE A 236 -7.11 4.79 -15.17
CA ILE A 236 -6.14 4.66 -16.28
C ILE A 236 -6.81 5.19 -17.54
N LEU A 237 -6.35 6.31 -18.03
CA LEU A 237 -6.78 6.86 -19.33
C LEU A 237 -5.71 6.54 -20.38
N ILE A 238 -6.05 5.66 -21.33
CA ILE A 238 -5.17 5.35 -22.46
C ILE A 238 -5.18 6.54 -23.42
N LYS A 239 -4.00 7.14 -23.64
CA LYS A 239 -3.87 8.21 -24.61
C LYS A 239 -3.95 7.62 -26.01
N ASN A 240 -4.92 8.05 -26.80
CA ASN A 240 -5.03 7.66 -28.20
C ASN A 240 -3.77 8.11 -28.96
N GLN A 241 -3.03 7.17 -29.52
CA GLN A 241 -1.84 7.44 -30.37
C GLN A 241 -2.21 7.99 -31.76
N PHE A 242 -3.44 8.41 -31.98
CA PHE A 242 -3.91 8.95 -33.23
C PHE A 242 -4.28 10.44 -33.09
N GLN A 243 -3.26 11.30 -33.09
CA GLN A 243 -3.34 12.68 -33.59
C GLN A 243 -2.12 12.98 -34.44
#